data_6af5d45f39213de982ad6cab0456a981
#
_entry.id   6af5d45f39213de982ad6cab0456a981
#
_cell.length_a   1.000
_cell.length_b   1.000
_cell.length_c   1.000
_cell.angle_alpha   90.00
_cell.angle_beta   90.00
_cell.angle_gamma   90.00
#
_symmetry.space_group_name_H-M   'P 1'
#
loop_
_entity.id
_entity.type
_entity.pdbx_description
1 polymer ?
#
loop_
_entity_poly.entity_id
_entity_poly.type
_entity_poly.pdbx_seq_one_letter_code
_entity_poly.pdbx_strand_id
1 'polypeptide(L)'
;MFPRGRKLILGVAGGISAYKSCDLLRRLQDEGFIVDVIPTAASLNFVGKATWQALSGRKVITDLWSDVETVPHISMAKESDLIVIAPTTADLLAKLASGQADDLLTNIVLASTAPKILVPAMHPEMWLNPATVANVKLLQERGFFIITPDEGRMTGSDIGIGRYPESSRIISEINLHVMSSADLKGKKILITAGGTREPIDPIRFIGNRSSGKQGFALAMAAASRGAQVHLVSANTDLPIIEGITTTYVETAEQMASVLQIEFPHSDALIMSAAVADARVANYSDQKIRKESLNQVDLEKNPDILKTLSGIKKIGQIIVGFAAETSADITTLEQSGHEKLLSKSLDLIYVNNVSGGAIFGSDQTQGLIIDNQKKVIQVPEISKDTLSDILLDQLVSKLG
;
A
#
# COMPACT_ATOMS: atom_id res chain seq x y z
N MET A 1 9.75 4.46 -0.27
CA MET A 1 8.87 4.45 0.91
C MET A 1 7.76 3.46 0.62
N PHE A 2 7.55 2.49 1.48
CA PHE A 2 6.50 1.48 1.29
C PHE A 2 5.12 2.05 1.62
N PRO A 3 4.02 1.54 1.02
CA PRO A 3 2.67 1.86 1.48
C PRO A 3 2.57 1.51 2.97
N ARG A 4 2.08 2.44 3.77
CA ARG A 4 1.84 2.16 5.20
C ARG A 4 0.80 1.06 5.33
N GLY A 5 1.02 0.14 6.28
CA GLY A 5 0.07 -0.93 6.58
C GLY A 5 0.35 -2.27 5.90
N ARG A 6 1.38 -2.39 5.05
CA ARG A 6 1.78 -3.70 4.50
C ARG A 6 2.19 -4.66 5.62
N LYS A 7 1.71 -5.89 5.53
CA LYS A 7 2.02 -6.95 6.48
C LYS A 7 3.35 -7.62 6.11
N LEU A 8 4.31 -7.54 7.04
CA LEU A 8 5.61 -8.17 6.88
C LEU A 8 5.79 -9.25 7.94
N ILE A 9 6.25 -10.42 7.52
CA ILE A 9 6.71 -11.45 8.45
C ILE A 9 8.22 -11.31 8.62
N LEU A 10 8.66 -11.06 9.87
CA LEU A 10 10.06 -11.10 10.26
C LEU A 10 10.37 -12.46 10.88
N GLY A 11 10.93 -13.37 10.09
CA GLY A 11 11.48 -14.62 10.55
C GLY A 11 12.81 -14.40 11.24
N VAL A 12 13.04 -15.05 12.38
CA VAL A 12 14.30 -14.95 13.13
C VAL A 12 14.87 -16.32 13.43
N ALA A 13 16.00 -16.65 12.80
CA ALA A 13 16.69 -17.92 13.04
C ALA A 13 17.65 -17.86 14.25
N GLY A 14 18.02 -19.03 14.76
CA GLY A 14 18.83 -19.21 15.97
C GLY A 14 20.31 -18.92 15.75
N GLY A 15 20.70 -17.66 15.77
CA GLY A 15 22.07 -17.21 15.73
C GLY A 15 22.30 -16.01 16.67
N ILE A 16 23.55 -15.79 17.08
CA ILE A 16 23.90 -14.69 18.00
C ILE A 16 23.40 -13.33 17.45
N SER A 17 23.40 -13.13 16.15
CA SER A 17 22.94 -11.89 15.48
C SER A 17 21.43 -11.65 15.60
N ALA A 18 20.64 -12.57 16.16
CA ALA A 18 19.20 -12.39 16.40
C ALA A 18 18.89 -11.09 17.21
N TYR A 19 19.79 -10.67 18.13
CA TYR A 19 19.59 -9.43 18.87
C TYR A 19 19.58 -8.18 17.97
N LYS A 20 20.31 -8.20 16.85
CA LYS A 20 20.33 -7.09 15.89
C LYS A 20 18.99 -6.94 15.15
N SER A 21 18.25 -8.01 15.03
CA SER A 21 16.91 -7.98 14.40
C SER A 21 15.89 -7.20 15.24
N CYS A 22 16.18 -6.91 16.50
CA CYS A 22 15.39 -5.98 17.31
C CYS A 22 15.46 -4.53 16.76
N ASP A 23 16.64 -4.08 16.30
CA ASP A 23 16.79 -2.78 15.65
C ASP A 23 16.13 -2.81 14.25
N LEU A 24 16.33 -3.89 13.49
CA LEU A 24 15.67 -4.06 12.21
C LEU A 24 14.14 -4.01 12.33
N LEU A 25 13.55 -4.68 13.33
CA LEU A 25 12.11 -4.65 13.60
C LEU A 25 11.59 -3.21 13.78
N ARG A 26 12.25 -2.40 14.61
CA ARG A 26 11.87 -1.01 14.84
C ARG A 26 11.92 -0.20 13.56
N ARG A 27 13.00 -0.33 12.78
CA ARG A 27 13.14 0.38 11.50
C ARG A 27 12.09 -0.04 10.47
N LEU A 28 11.73 -1.31 10.40
CA LEU A 28 10.65 -1.79 9.53
C LEU A 28 9.30 -1.17 9.94
N GLN A 29 9.04 -1.02 11.24
CA GLN A 29 7.85 -0.32 11.74
C GLN A 29 7.89 1.19 11.45
N ASP A 30 9.05 1.83 11.55
CA ASP A 30 9.25 3.25 11.20
C ASP A 30 9.00 3.48 9.69
N GLU A 31 9.36 2.51 8.83
CA GLU A 31 9.01 2.50 7.41
C GLU A 31 7.51 2.27 7.14
N GLY A 32 6.72 1.93 8.16
CA GLY A 32 5.26 1.79 8.09
C GLY A 32 4.75 0.35 7.93
N PHE A 33 5.61 -0.67 8.05
CA PHE A 33 5.17 -2.06 8.03
C PHE A 33 4.44 -2.47 9.31
N ILE A 34 3.43 -3.32 9.16
CA ILE A 34 2.86 -4.10 10.24
C ILE A 34 3.67 -5.39 10.34
N VAL A 35 4.51 -5.52 11.37
CA VAL A 35 5.48 -6.62 11.46
C VAL A 35 5.00 -7.70 12.42
N ASP A 36 4.81 -8.91 11.91
CA ASP A 36 4.61 -10.12 12.70
C ASP A 36 5.94 -10.86 12.84
N VAL A 37 6.40 -11.07 14.07
CA VAL A 37 7.68 -11.73 14.34
C VAL A 37 7.47 -13.23 14.56
N ILE A 38 8.17 -14.04 13.76
CA ILE A 38 8.14 -15.51 13.85
C ILE A 38 9.54 -16.03 14.17
N PRO A 39 9.88 -16.15 15.47
CA PRO A 39 11.16 -16.68 15.90
C PRO A 39 11.16 -18.22 15.84
N THR A 40 12.25 -18.82 15.37
CA THR A 40 12.47 -20.25 15.54
C THR A 40 12.71 -20.59 17.01
N ALA A 41 12.47 -21.83 17.41
CA ALA A 41 12.74 -22.28 18.77
C ALA A 41 14.19 -22.00 19.20
N ALA A 42 15.15 -22.19 18.30
CA ALA A 42 16.56 -21.92 18.55
C ALA A 42 16.84 -20.42 18.78
N SER A 43 16.13 -19.51 18.11
CA SER A 43 16.33 -18.07 18.25
C SER A 43 15.90 -17.53 19.62
N LEU A 44 14.97 -18.18 20.28
CA LEU A 44 14.48 -17.81 21.61
C LEU A 44 15.54 -17.93 22.69
N ASN A 45 16.64 -18.68 22.44
CA ASN A 45 17.81 -18.70 23.34
C ASN A 45 18.61 -17.38 23.32
N PHE A 46 18.44 -16.56 22.27
CA PHE A 46 19.14 -15.28 22.11
C PHE A 46 18.24 -14.08 22.43
N VAL A 47 16.99 -14.12 22.00
CA VAL A 47 16.01 -13.06 22.25
C VAL A 47 14.68 -13.70 22.64
N GLY A 48 14.27 -13.50 23.87
CA GLY A 48 13.07 -14.10 24.40
C GLY A 48 11.77 -13.60 23.77
N LYS A 49 10.72 -14.43 23.81
CA LYS A 49 9.40 -14.14 23.28
C LYS A 49 8.83 -12.79 23.79
N ALA A 50 9.01 -12.51 25.07
CA ALA A 50 8.52 -11.27 25.70
C ALA A 50 9.13 -10.01 25.05
N THR A 51 10.42 -10.06 24.68
CA THR A 51 11.10 -8.95 23.99
C THR A 51 10.46 -8.70 22.62
N TRP A 52 10.22 -9.76 21.84
CA TRP A 52 9.57 -9.64 20.55
C TRP A 52 8.16 -9.08 20.64
N GLN A 53 7.37 -9.54 21.62
CA GLN A 53 6.02 -9.01 21.86
C GLN A 53 6.03 -7.53 22.23
N ALA A 54 6.95 -7.13 23.13
CA ALA A 54 7.06 -5.74 23.56
C ALA A 54 7.50 -4.81 22.42
N LEU A 55 8.42 -5.27 21.55
CA LEU A 55 8.93 -4.46 20.44
C LEU A 55 7.94 -4.39 19.27
N SER A 56 7.29 -5.50 18.92
CA SER A 56 6.34 -5.53 17.80
C SER A 56 4.98 -4.94 18.17
N GLY A 57 4.62 -4.89 19.47
CA GLY A 57 3.28 -4.57 19.94
C GLY A 57 2.23 -5.62 19.57
N ARG A 58 2.66 -6.83 19.18
CA ARG A 58 1.80 -7.89 18.63
C ARG A 58 2.05 -9.24 19.32
N LYS A 59 1.05 -10.14 19.24
CA LYS A 59 1.19 -11.53 19.74
C LYS A 59 2.26 -12.25 18.90
N VAL A 60 3.25 -12.86 19.56
CA VAL A 60 4.27 -13.69 18.91
C VAL A 60 3.87 -15.15 19.04
N ILE A 61 3.65 -15.80 17.90
CA ILE A 61 3.35 -17.22 17.81
C ILE A 61 4.67 -17.97 17.59
N THR A 62 4.92 -18.98 18.41
CA THR A 62 6.19 -19.74 18.39
C THR A 62 5.97 -21.24 18.13
N ASP A 63 4.73 -21.68 18.16
CA ASP A 63 4.36 -23.09 18.02
C ASP A 63 3.34 -23.26 16.89
N LEU A 64 3.60 -24.23 16.02
CA LEU A 64 2.73 -24.60 14.91
C LEU A 64 1.34 -25.07 15.39
N TRP A 65 1.28 -25.61 16.59
CA TRP A 65 0.09 -26.21 17.21
C TRP A 65 -0.70 -25.24 18.09
N SER A 66 -0.23 -23.99 18.21
CA SER A 66 -0.99 -22.94 18.88
C SER A 66 -2.12 -22.42 17.97
N ASP A 67 -3.31 -22.20 18.53
CA ASP A 67 -4.47 -21.63 17.83
C ASP A 67 -4.87 -22.44 16.56
N VAL A 68 -4.88 -23.79 16.65
CA VAL A 68 -5.11 -24.74 15.53
C VAL A 68 -6.41 -24.43 14.76
N GLU A 69 -7.40 -23.83 15.42
CA GLU A 69 -8.69 -23.48 14.84
C GLU A 69 -8.57 -22.47 13.67
N THR A 70 -7.54 -21.62 13.70
CA THR A 70 -7.33 -20.58 12.68
C THR A 70 -6.29 -20.95 11.62
N VAL A 71 -5.65 -22.13 11.73
CA VAL A 71 -4.56 -22.58 10.84
C VAL A 71 -3.54 -21.44 10.63
N PRO A 72 -2.82 -20.99 11.69
CA PRO A 72 -2.08 -19.72 11.68
C PRO A 72 -1.06 -19.62 10.54
N HIS A 73 -0.38 -20.71 10.19
CA HIS A 73 0.61 -20.70 9.11
C HIS A 73 0.00 -20.38 7.73
N ILE A 74 -1.23 -20.81 7.47
CA ILE A 74 -1.92 -20.51 6.19
C ILE A 74 -2.46 -19.10 6.17
N SER A 75 -3.10 -18.63 7.25
CA SER A 75 -3.62 -17.25 7.32
C SER A 75 -2.48 -16.23 7.21
N MET A 76 -1.41 -16.41 7.98
CA MET A 76 -0.23 -15.55 7.95
C MET A 76 0.47 -15.57 6.58
N ALA A 77 0.59 -16.74 5.94
CA ALA A 77 1.17 -16.87 4.61
C ALA A 77 0.37 -16.11 3.53
N LYS A 78 -0.97 -16.17 3.61
CA LYS A 78 -1.87 -15.48 2.66
C LYS A 78 -1.93 -13.97 2.88
N GLU A 79 -1.80 -13.54 4.12
CA GLU A 79 -1.94 -12.12 4.51
C GLU A 79 -0.62 -11.35 4.42
N SER A 80 0.52 -12.04 4.31
CA SER A 80 1.82 -11.38 4.22
C SER A 80 2.10 -10.83 2.83
N ASP A 81 2.53 -9.58 2.77
CA ASP A 81 2.97 -8.90 1.55
C ASP A 81 4.48 -9.09 1.30
N LEU A 82 5.23 -9.43 2.35
CA LEU A 82 6.68 -9.63 2.31
C LEU A 82 7.13 -10.55 3.46
N ILE A 83 8.07 -11.43 3.19
CA ILE A 83 8.74 -12.24 4.23
C ILE A 83 10.22 -11.86 4.24
N VAL A 84 10.71 -11.41 5.39
CA VAL A 84 12.13 -11.13 5.64
C VAL A 84 12.62 -12.07 6.72
N ILE A 85 13.66 -12.85 6.46
CA ILE A 85 14.26 -13.74 7.47
C ILE A 85 15.65 -13.21 7.83
N ALA A 86 15.74 -12.66 9.02
CA ALA A 86 16.92 -11.98 9.53
C ALA A 86 17.12 -12.24 11.03
N PRO A 87 18.23 -12.90 11.44
CA PRO A 87 19.19 -13.57 10.59
C PRO A 87 18.66 -14.86 9.97
N THR A 88 19.28 -15.32 8.87
CA THR A 88 19.10 -16.66 8.32
C THR A 88 20.36 -17.48 8.60
N THR A 89 20.23 -18.61 9.30
CA THR A 89 21.35 -19.52 9.58
C THR A 89 21.55 -20.52 8.45
N ALA A 90 22.73 -21.20 8.41
CA ALA A 90 23.00 -22.26 7.45
C ALA A 90 21.98 -23.44 7.56
N ASP A 91 21.55 -23.77 8.79
CA ASP A 91 20.49 -24.75 9.03
C ASP A 91 19.18 -24.34 8.34
N LEU A 92 18.76 -23.09 8.55
CA LEU A 92 17.51 -22.62 7.95
C LEU A 92 17.63 -22.51 6.42
N LEU A 93 18.77 -22.08 5.87
CA LEU A 93 19.01 -22.11 4.41
C LEU A 93 18.85 -23.52 3.84
N ALA A 94 19.40 -24.55 4.52
CA ALA A 94 19.26 -25.94 4.11
C ALA A 94 17.81 -26.42 4.16
N LYS A 95 17.07 -26.11 5.23
CA LYS A 95 15.64 -26.44 5.37
C LYS A 95 14.81 -25.82 4.26
N LEU A 96 14.98 -24.53 4.00
CA LEU A 96 14.26 -23.83 2.94
C LEU A 96 14.61 -24.38 1.54
N ALA A 97 15.88 -24.69 1.30
CA ALA A 97 16.35 -25.26 0.03
C ALA A 97 15.78 -26.68 -0.20
N SER A 98 15.59 -27.48 0.84
CA SER A 98 15.01 -28.82 0.75
C SER A 98 13.47 -28.85 0.85
N GLY A 99 12.82 -27.71 1.16
CA GLY A 99 11.38 -27.61 1.33
C GLY A 99 10.88 -28.26 2.65
N GLN A 100 11.74 -28.34 3.67
CA GLN A 100 11.32 -28.79 5.00
C GLN A 100 10.37 -27.75 5.63
N ALA A 101 9.33 -28.26 6.29
CA ALA A 101 8.30 -27.47 6.96
C ALA A 101 8.04 -28.08 8.35
N ASP A 102 9.07 -28.05 9.21
CA ASP A 102 9.06 -28.68 10.54
C ASP A 102 8.74 -27.71 11.68
N ASP A 103 8.71 -26.41 11.41
CA ASP A 103 8.32 -25.35 12.33
C ASP A 103 7.34 -24.34 11.70
N LEU A 104 6.84 -23.40 12.51
CA LEU A 104 5.88 -22.40 12.05
C LEU A 104 6.45 -21.52 10.91
N LEU A 105 7.71 -21.07 11.03
CA LEU A 105 8.35 -20.22 10.04
C LEU A 105 8.48 -20.90 8.68
N THR A 106 9.00 -22.12 8.67
CA THR A 106 9.20 -22.90 7.44
C THR A 106 7.88 -23.28 6.77
N ASN A 107 6.83 -23.57 7.53
CA ASN A 107 5.48 -23.77 7.00
C ASN A 107 4.92 -22.51 6.34
N ILE A 108 5.06 -21.34 6.98
CA ILE A 108 4.64 -20.04 6.40
C ILE A 108 5.39 -19.77 5.09
N VAL A 109 6.71 -19.92 5.08
CA VAL A 109 7.53 -19.68 3.89
C VAL A 109 7.14 -20.58 2.73
N LEU A 110 6.85 -21.86 3.01
CA LEU A 110 6.44 -22.83 1.99
C LEU A 110 5.05 -22.52 1.43
N ALA A 111 4.11 -22.05 2.28
CA ALA A 111 2.74 -21.76 1.90
C ALA A 111 2.55 -20.38 1.23
N SER A 112 3.48 -19.43 1.45
CA SER A 112 3.33 -18.04 0.98
C SER A 112 3.81 -17.85 -0.47
N THR A 113 3.06 -17.05 -1.21
CA THR A 113 3.47 -16.53 -2.53
C THR A 113 4.17 -15.18 -2.46
N ALA A 114 4.19 -14.53 -1.28
CA ALA A 114 4.86 -13.24 -1.09
C ALA A 114 6.38 -13.32 -1.42
N PRO A 115 6.99 -12.21 -1.86
CA PRO A 115 8.44 -12.11 -2.01
C PRO A 115 9.17 -12.49 -0.72
N LYS A 116 10.31 -13.16 -0.86
CA LYS A 116 11.08 -13.69 0.27
C LYS A 116 12.50 -13.17 0.23
N ILE A 117 12.92 -12.51 1.32
CA ILE A 117 14.25 -11.93 1.48
C ILE A 117 14.97 -12.63 2.63
N LEU A 118 16.14 -13.16 2.37
CA LEU A 118 16.97 -13.82 3.37
C LEU A 118 18.21 -12.99 3.68
N VAL A 119 18.52 -12.88 4.96
CA VAL A 119 19.70 -12.17 5.47
C VAL A 119 20.60 -13.15 6.19
N PRO A 120 21.48 -13.88 5.47
CA PRO A 120 22.37 -14.86 6.07
C PRO A 120 23.35 -14.20 7.04
N ALA A 121 23.64 -14.90 8.15
CA ALA A 121 24.69 -14.55 9.09
C ALA A 121 25.27 -15.79 9.73
N MET A 122 26.56 -16.04 9.52
CA MET A 122 27.26 -17.23 10.00
C MET A 122 28.78 -17.01 9.90
N HIS A 123 29.57 -17.93 10.49
CA HIS A 123 31.04 -17.90 10.33
C HIS A 123 31.46 -18.05 8.86
N PRO A 124 32.61 -17.46 8.44
CA PRO A 124 33.08 -17.51 7.06
C PRO A 124 33.18 -18.91 6.47
N GLU A 125 33.66 -19.86 7.27
CA GLU A 125 33.81 -21.26 6.85
C GLU A 125 32.45 -21.90 6.57
N MET A 126 31.41 -21.51 7.29
CA MET A 126 30.04 -22.00 7.05
C MET A 126 29.46 -21.33 5.80
N TRP A 127 29.70 -20.02 5.60
CA TRP A 127 29.20 -19.30 4.44
C TRP A 127 29.83 -19.81 3.14
N LEU A 128 31.15 -20.06 3.16
CA LEU A 128 31.91 -20.55 2.00
C LEU A 128 31.81 -22.07 1.82
N ASN A 129 31.14 -22.77 2.72
CA ASN A 129 30.96 -24.22 2.58
C ASN A 129 30.19 -24.55 1.30
N PRO A 130 30.65 -25.53 0.49
CA PRO A 130 29.97 -25.92 -0.76
C PRO A 130 28.48 -26.20 -0.61
N ALA A 131 28.04 -26.79 0.52
CA ALA A 131 26.63 -27.06 0.78
C ALA A 131 25.84 -25.76 0.96
N THR A 132 26.37 -24.79 1.69
CA THR A 132 25.73 -23.47 1.88
C THR A 132 25.65 -22.72 0.56
N VAL A 133 26.74 -22.69 -0.21
CA VAL A 133 26.80 -22.05 -1.53
C VAL A 133 25.76 -22.66 -2.48
N ALA A 134 25.65 -24.01 -2.51
CA ALA A 134 24.67 -24.70 -3.33
C ALA A 134 23.22 -24.36 -2.90
N ASN A 135 22.93 -24.33 -1.58
CA ASN A 135 21.63 -23.96 -1.06
C ASN A 135 21.24 -22.52 -1.40
N VAL A 136 22.17 -21.56 -1.26
CA VAL A 136 21.95 -20.16 -1.61
C VAL A 136 21.61 -20.02 -3.10
N LYS A 137 22.38 -20.69 -3.98
CA LYS A 137 22.13 -20.67 -5.42
C LYS A 137 20.74 -21.25 -5.74
N LEU A 138 20.39 -22.39 -5.18
CA LEU A 138 19.08 -23.02 -5.38
C LEU A 138 17.92 -22.13 -4.92
N LEU A 139 18.08 -21.44 -3.79
CA LEU A 139 17.08 -20.52 -3.27
C LEU A 139 16.93 -19.30 -4.19
N GLN A 140 18.01 -18.75 -4.73
CA GLN A 140 17.97 -17.67 -5.71
C GLN A 140 17.25 -18.09 -7.00
N GLU A 141 17.53 -19.29 -7.51
CA GLU A 141 16.83 -19.86 -8.67
C GLU A 141 15.31 -20.05 -8.43
N ARG A 142 14.91 -20.22 -7.15
CA ARG A 142 13.51 -20.32 -6.71
C ARG A 142 12.88 -18.97 -6.37
N GLY A 143 13.55 -17.85 -6.67
CA GLY A 143 13.02 -16.51 -6.49
C GLY A 143 13.20 -15.90 -5.10
N PHE A 144 14.04 -16.51 -4.23
CA PHE A 144 14.44 -15.87 -2.99
C PHE A 144 15.51 -14.80 -3.25
N PHE A 145 15.32 -13.61 -2.67
CA PHE A 145 16.35 -12.59 -2.69
C PHE A 145 17.29 -12.77 -1.49
N ILE A 146 18.59 -12.80 -1.75
CA ILE A 146 19.61 -13.01 -0.72
C ILE A 146 20.41 -11.73 -0.53
N ILE A 147 20.30 -11.11 0.64
CA ILE A 147 21.19 -10.01 1.04
C ILE A 147 22.49 -10.63 1.54
N THR A 148 23.55 -10.49 0.75
CA THR A 148 24.86 -11.07 1.08
C THR A 148 25.36 -10.54 2.42
N PRO A 149 25.95 -11.41 3.27
CA PRO A 149 26.59 -10.97 4.51
C PRO A 149 27.68 -9.92 4.28
N ASP A 150 27.92 -9.08 5.29
CA ASP A 150 29.06 -8.16 5.27
C ASP A 150 30.38 -8.90 5.55
N GLU A 151 31.48 -8.30 5.09
CA GLU A 151 32.81 -8.66 5.53
C GLU A 151 33.17 -7.88 6.80
N GLY A 152 33.84 -8.52 7.73
CA GLY A 152 34.27 -7.87 8.95
C GLY A 152 34.59 -8.82 10.10
N ARG A 153 34.87 -8.22 11.26
CA ARG A 153 35.14 -8.97 12.49
C ARG A 153 33.88 -9.67 12.99
N MET A 154 34.03 -10.95 13.30
CA MET A 154 33.00 -11.80 13.89
C MET A 154 33.03 -11.76 15.43
N THR A 155 32.25 -12.62 16.05
CA THR A 155 32.34 -12.85 17.49
C THR A 155 33.67 -13.55 17.78
N GLY A 156 34.64 -12.82 18.33
CA GLY A 156 36.01 -13.31 18.54
C GLY A 156 37.04 -12.56 17.69
N SER A 157 38.13 -13.27 17.29
CA SER A 157 39.26 -12.74 16.49
C SER A 157 39.06 -12.90 14.98
N ASP A 158 38.09 -13.69 14.55
CA ASP A 158 37.92 -14.08 13.15
C ASP A 158 37.40 -12.91 12.30
N ILE A 159 37.99 -12.73 11.11
CA ILE A 159 37.62 -11.71 10.14
C ILE A 159 37.31 -12.42 8.83
N GLY A 160 36.17 -12.06 8.22
CA GLY A 160 35.77 -12.60 6.92
C GLY A 160 34.33 -12.25 6.56
N ILE A 161 33.85 -12.80 5.44
CA ILE A 161 32.49 -12.66 4.98
C ILE A 161 31.57 -13.56 5.80
N GLY A 162 30.47 -13.01 6.31
CA GLY A 162 29.50 -13.79 7.12
C GLY A 162 28.82 -12.96 8.20
N ARG A 163 29.26 -11.70 8.36
CA ARG A 163 28.71 -10.77 9.35
C ARG A 163 27.31 -10.34 8.95
N TYR A 164 26.40 -10.28 9.95
CA TYR A 164 25.06 -9.71 9.76
C TYR A 164 25.17 -8.24 9.33
N PRO A 165 24.55 -7.84 8.20
CA PRO A 165 24.60 -6.48 7.68
C PRO A 165 23.94 -5.47 8.65
N GLU A 166 24.29 -4.21 8.54
CA GLU A 166 23.64 -3.15 9.30
C GLU A 166 22.16 -2.99 8.84
N SER A 167 21.27 -2.71 9.80
CA SER A 167 19.83 -2.64 9.53
C SER A 167 19.48 -1.61 8.44
N SER A 168 20.22 -0.50 8.36
CA SER A 168 20.04 0.51 7.30
C SER A 168 20.32 -0.05 5.90
N ARG A 169 21.35 -0.89 5.75
CA ARG A 169 21.64 -1.59 4.49
C ARG A 169 20.53 -2.59 4.16
N ILE A 170 20.08 -3.37 5.15
CA ILE A 170 18.98 -4.32 4.93
C ILE A 170 17.73 -3.59 4.44
N ILE A 171 17.36 -2.48 5.06
CA ILE A 171 16.22 -1.66 4.62
C ILE A 171 16.42 -1.14 3.20
N SER A 172 17.62 -0.64 2.85
CA SER A 172 17.92 -0.15 1.50
C SER A 172 17.78 -1.27 0.45
N GLU A 173 18.29 -2.47 0.74
CA GLU A 173 18.19 -3.64 -0.16
C GLU A 173 16.74 -4.12 -0.31
N ILE A 174 15.95 -4.13 0.78
CA ILE A 174 14.51 -4.41 0.73
C ILE A 174 13.81 -3.40 -0.19
N ASN A 175 14.09 -2.10 0.01
CA ASN A 175 13.53 -1.03 -0.82
C ASN A 175 13.87 -1.22 -2.30
N LEU A 176 15.15 -1.48 -2.61
CA LEU A 176 15.59 -1.71 -3.99
C LEU A 176 14.92 -2.93 -4.62
N HIS A 177 14.81 -4.03 -3.88
CA HIS A 177 14.18 -5.26 -4.38
C HIS A 177 12.68 -5.07 -4.64
N VAL A 178 11.96 -4.45 -3.73
CA VAL A 178 10.53 -4.15 -3.89
C VAL A 178 10.32 -3.14 -5.03
N MET A 179 11.18 -2.13 -5.16
CA MET A 179 11.10 -1.17 -6.28
C MET A 179 11.53 -1.76 -7.62
N SER A 180 12.41 -2.75 -7.67
CA SER A 180 12.76 -3.43 -8.92
C SER A 180 11.66 -4.35 -9.45
N SER A 181 10.76 -4.81 -8.57
CA SER A 181 9.52 -5.51 -8.91
C SER A 181 8.34 -4.56 -9.13
N ALA A 182 8.60 -3.26 -9.25
CA ALA A 182 7.58 -2.22 -9.39
C ALA A 182 6.89 -2.30 -10.76
N ASP A 183 5.68 -2.80 -10.75
CA ASP A 183 4.85 -3.03 -11.92
C ASP A 183 4.28 -1.76 -12.57
N LEU A 184 4.40 -0.61 -11.88
CA LEU A 184 4.06 0.72 -12.40
C LEU A 184 5.30 1.55 -12.78
N LYS A 185 6.49 0.91 -12.88
CA LYS A 185 7.72 1.63 -13.25
C LYS A 185 7.59 2.27 -14.63
N GLY A 186 7.87 3.57 -14.67
CA GLY A 186 7.81 4.37 -15.90
C GLY A 186 6.38 4.82 -16.28
N LYS A 187 5.34 4.41 -15.54
CA LYS A 187 3.98 4.90 -15.74
C LYS A 187 3.75 6.21 -15.01
N LYS A 188 3.01 7.12 -15.63
CA LYS A 188 2.59 8.40 -15.05
C LYS A 188 1.15 8.31 -14.59
N ILE A 189 0.91 8.45 -13.30
CA ILE A 189 -0.41 8.31 -12.69
C ILE A 189 -0.85 9.66 -12.12
N LEU A 190 -1.95 10.19 -12.63
CA LEU A 190 -2.60 11.40 -12.14
C LEU A 190 -3.66 10.98 -11.11
N ILE A 191 -3.62 11.54 -9.91
CA ILE A 191 -4.52 11.18 -8.81
C ILE A 191 -5.13 12.43 -8.23
N THR A 192 -6.44 12.42 -7.96
CA THR A 192 -7.09 13.52 -7.23
C THR A 192 -7.42 13.11 -5.81
N ALA A 193 -7.41 14.06 -4.87
CA ALA A 193 -7.73 13.84 -3.47
C ALA A 193 -8.50 15.01 -2.86
N GLY A 194 -9.20 14.74 -1.76
CA GLY A 194 -9.90 15.79 -1.00
C GLY A 194 -11.29 16.11 -1.52
N GLY A 195 -11.80 17.25 -1.16
CA GLY A 195 -13.09 17.75 -1.59
C GLY A 195 -13.00 19.20 -2.07
N THR A 196 -13.60 19.51 -3.22
CA THR A 196 -13.65 20.89 -3.70
C THR A 196 -14.56 21.75 -2.81
N ARG A 197 -14.25 23.02 -2.72
CA ARG A 197 -15.02 24.04 -2.01
C ARG A 197 -15.40 25.12 -3.00
N GLU A 198 -16.69 25.35 -3.12
CA GLU A 198 -17.23 26.37 -4.03
C GLU A 198 -17.60 27.58 -3.17
N PRO A 199 -16.87 28.70 -3.25
CA PRO A 199 -17.03 29.80 -2.36
C PRO A 199 -18.36 30.55 -2.59
N ILE A 200 -19.05 30.89 -1.49
CA ILE A 200 -20.21 31.77 -1.47
C ILE A 200 -19.75 33.22 -1.26
N ASP A 201 -18.87 33.38 -0.29
CA ASP A 201 -18.21 34.63 0.09
C ASP A 201 -16.81 34.32 0.65
N PRO A 202 -15.98 35.26 1.08
CA PRO A 202 -14.63 34.97 1.60
C PRO A 202 -14.57 34.07 2.83
N ILE A 203 -15.73 33.71 3.43
CA ILE A 203 -15.79 32.94 4.66
C ILE A 203 -16.55 31.61 4.49
N ARG A 204 -17.53 31.56 3.59
CA ARG A 204 -18.45 30.44 3.42
C ARG A 204 -18.30 29.77 2.08
N PHE A 205 -18.47 28.48 2.07
CA PHE A 205 -18.40 27.67 0.85
C PHE A 205 -19.42 26.53 0.91
N ILE A 206 -19.71 25.97 -0.26
CA ILE A 206 -20.42 24.71 -0.44
C ILE A 206 -19.37 23.66 -0.83
N GLY A 207 -19.46 22.44 -0.31
CA GLY A 207 -18.53 21.37 -0.64
C GLY A 207 -18.95 20.03 -0.08
N ASN A 208 -18.29 18.97 -0.55
CA ASN A 208 -18.51 17.62 -0.12
C ASN A 208 -17.60 17.26 1.07
N ARG A 209 -18.09 16.43 1.98
CA ARG A 209 -17.26 15.91 3.06
C ARG A 209 -16.24 14.92 2.48
N SER A 210 -14.96 15.27 2.53
CA SER A 210 -13.86 14.39 2.14
C SER A 210 -12.62 14.75 2.93
N SER A 211 -11.94 13.75 3.46
CA SER A 211 -10.66 13.93 4.19
C SER A 211 -9.44 13.85 3.27
N GLY A 212 -9.61 13.40 2.02
CA GLY A 212 -8.49 13.14 1.09
C GLY A 212 -7.70 11.86 1.35
N LYS A 213 -7.91 11.17 2.47
CA LYS A 213 -7.11 10.00 2.88
C LYS A 213 -7.00 8.91 1.80
N GLN A 214 -8.09 8.62 1.05
CA GLN A 214 -8.04 7.60 0.00
C GLN A 214 -7.13 8.02 -1.17
N GLY A 215 -7.20 9.26 -1.62
CA GLY A 215 -6.33 9.76 -2.70
C GLY A 215 -4.86 9.78 -2.29
N PHE A 216 -4.58 10.13 -1.04
CA PHE A 216 -3.22 10.10 -0.49
C PHE A 216 -2.70 8.66 -0.37
N ALA A 217 -3.52 7.70 0.09
CA ALA A 217 -3.15 6.29 0.14
C ALA A 217 -2.85 5.74 -1.27
N LEU A 218 -3.68 6.06 -2.27
CA LEU A 218 -3.44 5.70 -3.67
C LEU A 218 -2.15 6.31 -4.21
N ALA A 219 -1.86 7.57 -3.90
CA ALA A 219 -0.65 8.25 -4.33
C ALA A 219 0.60 7.58 -3.75
N MET A 220 0.59 7.27 -2.46
CA MET A 220 1.68 6.55 -1.80
C MET A 220 1.86 5.14 -2.37
N ALA A 221 0.78 4.39 -2.54
CA ALA A 221 0.82 3.05 -3.09
C ALA A 221 1.34 3.04 -4.54
N ALA A 222 0.87 3.94 -5.40
CA ALA A 222 1.35 4.05 -6.79
C ALA A 222 2.83 4.42 -6.85
N ALA A 223 3.28 5.40 -6.04
CA ALA A 223 4.69 5.79 -5.98
C ALA A 223 5.59 4.65 -5.50
N SER A 224 5.17 3.88 -4.49
CA SER A 224 5.91 2.72 -4.00
C SER A 224 6.01 1.58 -5.03
N ARG A 225 5.09 1.53 -6.00
CA ARG A 225 5.10 0.61 -7.16
C ARG A 225 5.86 1.21 -8.36
N GLY A 226 6.58 2.30 -8.16
CA GLY A 226 7.49 2.91 -9.15
C GLY A 226 6.83 3.88 -10.13
N ALA A 227 5.57 4.25 -9.93
CA ALA A 227 4.89 5.25 -10.76
C ALA A 227 5.45 6.66 -10.53
N GLN A 228 5.46 7.47 -11.58
CA GLN A 228 5.55 8.92 -11.46
C GLN A 228 4.17 9.47 -11.13
N VAL A 229 3.97 9.86 -9.87
CA VAL A 229 2.67 10.31 -9.39
C VAL A 229 2.57 11.83 -9.41
N HIS A 230 1.46 12.35 -9.95
CA HIS A 230 1.04 13.73 -9.77
C HIS A 230 -0.29 13.75 -8.99
N LEU A 231 -0.26 14.29 -7.78
CA LEU A 231 -1.40 14.39 -6.88
C LEU A 231 -2.03 15.78 -7.01
N VAL A 232 -3.31 15.87 -7.38
CA VAL A 232 -4.11 17.12 -7.35
C VAL A 232 -4.96 17.09 -6.09
N SER A 233 -4.60 17.90 -5.11
CA SER A 233 -5.17 17.89 -3.77
C SER A 233 -6.09 19.08 -3.53
N ALA A 234 -7.36 18.81 -3.22
CA ALA A 234 -8.36 19.82 -2.90
C ALA A 234 -8.64 19.87 -1.40
N ASN A 235 -8.28 20.98 -0.75
CA ASN A 235 -8.67 21.33 0.63
C ASN A 235 -8.45 20.21 1.66
N THR A 236 -7.25 19.63 1.70
CA THR A 236 -6.86 18.60 2.67
C THR A 236 -5.86 19.16 3.67
N ASP A 237 -5.93 18.68 4.91
CA ASP A 237 -4.97 18.98 5.98
C ASP A 237 -3.93 17.84 6.16
N LEU A 238 -3.76 17.00 5.12
CA LEU A 238 -2.83 15.87 5.16
C LEU A 238 -1.40 16.34 4.87
N PRO A 239 -0.37 15.69 5.46
CA PRO A 239 1.01 16.07 5.25
C PRO A 239 1.45 15.86 3.79
N ILE A 240 2.41 16.67 3.37
CA ILE A 240 3.05 16.55 2.04
C ILE A 240 3.73 15.17 1.95
N ILE A 241 3.55 14.50 0.82
CA ILE A 241 4.23 13.24 0.55
C ILE A 241 5.53 13.56 -0.21
N GLU A 242 6.67 13.29 0.42
CA GLU A 242 7.97 13.49 -0.22
C GLU A 242 8.10 12.63 -1.50
N GLY A 243 8.68 13.21 -2.54
CA GLY A 243 8.89 12.53 -3.82
C GLY A 243 7.66 12.47 -4.73
N ILE A 244 6.50 13.03 -4.32
CA ILE A 244 5.30 13.13 -5.14
C ILE A 244 5.04 14.59 -5.52
N THR A 245 4.91 14.86 -6.83
CA THR A 245 4.47 16.17 -7.31
C THR A 245 3.04 16.41 -6.86
N THR A 246 2.79 17.49 -6.12
CA THR A 246 1.45 17.85 -5.63
C THR A 246 1.06 19.23 -6.08
N THR A 247 -0.14 19.34 -6.69
CA THR A 247 -0.79 20.62 -7.02
C THR A 247 -2.00 20.79 -6.11
N TYR A 248 -2.05 21.93 -5.42
CA TYR A 248 -3.18 22.29 -4.55
C TYR A 248 -4.21 23.10 -5.30
N VAL A 249 -5.47 22.74 -5.13
CA VAL A 249 -6.63 23.42 -5.72
C VAL A 249 -7.72 23.62 -4.68
N GLU A 250 -8.60 24.56 -4.90
CA GLU A 250 -9.72 24.82 -4.01
C GLU A 250 -11.05 24.39 -4.65
N THR A 251 -11.32 24.81 -5.90
CA THR A 251 -12.59 24.64 -6.58
C THR A 251 -12.57 23.52 -7.63
N ALA A 252 -13.77 23.11 -8.06
CA ALA A 252 -13.94 22.15 -9.15
C ALA A 252 -13.36 22.67 -10.47
N GLU A 253 -13.46 23.97 -10.74
CA GLU A 253 -12.92 24.63 -11.94
C GLU A 253 -11.37 24.58 -11.96
N GLN A 254 -10.73 24.90 -10.84
CA GLN A 254 -9.28 24.79 -10.71
C GLN A 254 -8.81 23.35 -10.91
N MET A 255 -9.51 22.36 -10.29
CA MET A 255 -9.21 20.94 -10.47
C MET A 255 -9.37 20.55 -11.94
N ALA A 256 -10.46 20.94 -12.60
CA ALA A 256 -10.69 20.65 -14.01
C ALA A 256 -9.57 21.19 -14.90
N SER A 257 -9.13 22.44 -14.65
CA SER A 257 -8.05 23.08 -15.40
C SER A 257 -6.73 22.35 -15.30
N VAL A 258 -6.33 21.95 -14.09
CA VAL A 258 -5.11 21.15 -13.87
C VAL A 258 -5.22 19.79 -14.56
N LEU A 259 -6.34 19.10 -14.41
CA LEU A 259 -6.53 17.77 -15.00
C LEU A 259 -6.56 17.81 -16.53
N GLN A 260 -7.12 18.84 -17.16
CA GLN A 260 -7.11 19.01 -18.62
C GLN A 260 -5.70 19.19 -19.19
N ILE A 261 -4.80 19.81 -18.43
CA ILE A 261 -3.40 19.99 -18.82
C ILE A 261 -2.60 18.69 -18.63
N GLU A 262 -2.77 18.02 -17.49
CA GLU A 262 -1.92 16.92 -17.07
C GLU A 262 -2.37 15.54 -17.62
N PHE A 263 -3.68 15.32 -17.77
CA PHE A 263 -4.20 14.02 -18.22
C PHE A 263 -3.71 13.57 -19.59
N PRO A 264 -3.59 14.44 -20.62
CA PRO A 264 -3.03 14.04 -21.91
C PRO A 264 -1.59 13.49 -21.87
N HIS A 265 -0.87 13.73 -20.77
CA HIS A 265 0.51 13.31 -20.54
C HIS A 265 0.65 12.19 -19.51
N SER A 266 -0.47 11.64 -19.04
CA SER A 266 -0.54 10.58 -18.04
C SER A 266 -0.99 9.26 -18.64
N ASP A 267 -0.55 8.13 -18.08
CA ASP A 267 -1.02 6.79 -18.48
C ASP A 267 -2.36 6.46 -17.83
N ALA A 268 -2.62 6.99 -16.64
CA ALA A 268 -3.90 6.81 -15.96
C ALA A 268 -4.30 8.02 -15.12
N LEU A 269 -5.63 8.15 -14.93
CA LEU A 269 -6.25 9.06 -13.97
C LEU A 269 -7.04 8.27 -12.93
N ILE A 270 -6.81 8.54 -11.65
CA ILE A 270 -7.63 8.04 -10.54
C ILE A 270 -8.35 9.21 -9.89
N MET A 271 -9.64 9.31 -10.15
CA MET A 271 -10.48 10.42 -9.69
C MET A 271 -11.13 10.08 -8.35
N SER A 272 -10.40 10.24 -7.26
CA SER A 272 -10.90 9.93 -5.90
C SER A 272 -11.39 11.16 -5.12
N ALA A 273 -11.18 12.36 -5.66
CA ALA A 273 -11.69 13.60 -5.05
C ALA A 273 -13.21 13.68 -5.09
N ALA A 274 -13.79 14.21 -4.04
CA ALA A 274 -15.21 14.54 -3.95
C ALA A 274 -15.47 15.92 -4.55
N VAL A 275 -15.72 15.96 -5.84
CA VAL A 275 -16.02 17.21 -6.57
C VAL A 275 -17.46 17.65 -6.32
N ALA A 276 -17.69 18.92 -6.02
CA ALA A 276 -19.03 19.46 -5.86
C ALA A 276 -19.78 19.48 -7.20
N ASP A 277 -21.02 19.03 -7.20
CA ASP A 277 -21.87 18.97 -8.40
C ASP A 277 -22.33 20.35 -8.87
N ALA A 278 -22.34 21.33 -7.98
CA ALA A 278 -22.79 22.68 -8.23
C ALA A 278 -21.89 23.71 -7.53
N ARG A 279 -21.77 24.89 -8.12
CA ARG A 279 -21.14 26.07 -7.56
C ARG A 279 -22.13 27.19 -7.38
N VAL A 280 -21.73 28.22 -6.66
CA VAL A 280 -22.53 29.43 -6.47
C VAL A 280 -22.52 30.29 -7.75
N ALA A 281 -23.70 30.63 -8.25
CA ALA A 281 -23.83 31.42 -9.47
C ALA A 281 -23.28 32.85 -9.34
N ASN A 282 -23.40 33.42 -8.15
CA ASN A 282 -23.01 34.79 -7.85
C ASN A 282 -22.13 34.86 -6.61
N TYR A 283 -20.80 34.70 -6.81
CA TYR A 283 -19.81 34.88 -5.74
C TYR A 283 -19.80 36.33 -5.25
N SER A 284 -19.66 36.52 -3.95
CA SER A 284 -19.54 37.86 -3.33
C SER A 284 -18.11 38.06 -2.80
N ASP A 285 -17.44 39.13 -3.24
CA ASP A 285 -16.10 39.51 -2.73
C ASP A 285 -16.12 40.00 -1.27
N GLN A 286 -17.31 40.23 -0.73
CA GLN A 286 -17.50 40.67 0.65
C GLN A 286 -18.39 39.70 1.40
N LYS A 287 -18.14 39.56 2.72
CA LYS A 287 -19.00 38.78 3.59
C LYS A 287 -20.46 39.20 3.48
N ILE A 288 -21.33 38.31 3.03
CA ILE A 288 -22.76 38.55 2.93
C ILE A 288 -23.33 38.71 4.35
N ARG A 289 -24.14 39.79 4.56
CA ARG A 289 -24.79 39.99 5.86
C ARG A 289 -25.82 38.90 6.12
N LYS A 290 -26.01 38.55 7.41
CA LYS A 290 -26.88 37.45 7.83
C LYS A 290 -28.31 37.60 7.33
N GLU A 291 -28.80 38.83 7.30
CA GLU A 291 -30.17 39.18 6.87
C GLU A 291 -30.36 39.01 5.34
N SER A 292 -29.28 39.07 4.57
CA SER A 292 -29.31 38.90 3.11
C SER A 292 -28.98 37.49 2.64
N LEU A 293 -28.64 36.56 3.55
CA LEU A 293 -28.27 35.19 3.20
C LEU A 293 -29.50 34.25 3.34
N ASN A 294 -30.57 34.57 2.65
CA ASN A 294 -31.80 33.75 2.68
C ASN A 294 -31.87 32.74 1.55
N GLN A 295 -31.11 32.94 0.47
CA GLN A 295 -31.07 32.08 -0.70
C GLN A 295 -29.68 32.15 -1.35
N VAL A 296 -29.22 31.04 -1.86
CA VAL A 296 -28.00 30.95 -2.68
C VAL A 296 -28.38 30.28 -3.99
N ASP A 297 -28.21 31.00 -5.09
CA ASP A 297 -28.44 30.43 -6.41
C ASP A 297 -27.25 29.58 -6.85
N LEU A 298 -27.55 28.39 -7.33
CA LEU A 298 -26.55 27.40 -7.74
C LEU A 298 -26.60 27.17 -9.25
N GLU A 299 -25.42 26.98 -9.84
CA GLU A 299 -25.24 26.50 -11.19
C GLU A 299 -24.42 25.20 -11.19
N LYS A 300 -24.64 24.35 -12.19
CA LYS A 300 -23.95 23.06 -12.29
C LYS A 300 -22.47 23.26 -12.63
N ASN A 301 -21.63 22.54 -11.91
CA ASN A 301 -20.23 22.38 -12.30
C ASN A 301 -20.09 21.48 -13.55
N PRO A 302 -19.06 21.68 -14.38
CA PRO A 302 -18.73 20.75 -15.46
C PRO A 302 -18.43 19.36 -14.93
N ASP A 303 -18.92 18.32 -15.61
CA ASP A 303 -18.53 16.94 -15.30
C ASP A 303 -17.12 16.68 -15.81
N ILE A 304 -16.16 16.73 -14.88
CA ILE A 304 -14.72 16.58 -15.16
C ILE A 304 -14.43 15.22 -15.81
N LEU A 305 -14.99 14.14 -15.26
CA LEU A 305 -14.76 12.77 -15.79
C LEU A 305 -15.30 12.63 -17.22
N LYS A 306 -16.49 13.15 -17.48
CA LYS A 306 -17.09 13.12 -18.83
C LYS A 306 -16.28 13.95 -19.83
N THR A 307 -15.76 15.09 -19.40
CA THR A 307 -14.89 15.94 -20.23
C THR A 307 -13.58 15.24 -20.57
N LEU A 308 -12.92 14.64 -19.57
CA LEU A 308 -11.64 13.94 -19.75
C LEU A 308 -11.78 12.63 -20.53
N SER A 309 -12.87 11.90 -20.35
CA SER A 309 -13.12 10.70 -21.14
C SER A 309 -13.28 11.01 -22.65
N GLY A 310 -13.77 12.20 -22.99
CA GLY A 310 -13.88 12.66 -24.37
C GLY A 310 -12.54 12.94 -25.07
N ILE A 311 -11.47 13.18 -24.30
CA ILE A 311 -10.11 13.42 -24.82
C ILE A 311 -9.14 12.28 -24.53
N LYS A 312 -9.65 11.19 -23.98
CA LYS A 312 -8.89 9.99 -23.60
C LYS A 312 -8.21 9.36 -24.81
N LYS A 313 -6.91 9.09 -24.71
CA LYS A 313 -6.14 8.41 -25.75
C LYS A 313 -6.22 6.88 -25.57
N ILE A 314 -5.95 6.15 -26.64
CA ILE A 314 -5.84 4.67 -26.59
C ILE A 314 -4.73 4.30 -25.61
N GLY A 315 -5.02 3.35 -24.72
CA GLY A 315 -4.10 2.89 -23.68
C GLY A 315 -4.13 3.70 -22.36
N GLN A 316 -4.80 4.86 -22.32
CA GLN A 316 -5.04 5.56 -21.06
C GLN A 316 -6.19 4.93 -20.27
N ILE A 317 -6.08 4.90 -18.96
CA ILE A 317 -7.07 4.32 -18.05
C ILE A 317 -7.67 5.40 -17.15
N ILE A 318 -9.00 5.39 -17.01
CA ILE A 318 -9.70 6.28 -16.07
C ILE A 318 -10.40 5.44 -15.00
N VAL A 319 -10.05 5.71 -13.74
CA VAL A 319 -10.66 5.11 -12.55
C VAL A 319 -11.51 6.16 -11.84
N GLY A 320 -12.80 5.88 -11.71
CA GLY A 320 -13.75 6.74 -10.97
C GLY A 320 -14.02 6.25 -9.56
N PHE A 321 -14.54 7.15 -8.73
CA PHE A 321 -15.07 6.85 -7.39
C PHE A 321 -16.52 7.32 -7.31
N ALA A 322 -17.35 6.53 -6.67
CA ALA A 322 -18.73 6.88 -6.36
C ALA A 322 -19.04 6.57 -4.89
N ALA A 323 -19.70 7.49 -4.21
CA ALA A 323 -20.23 7.29 -2.87
C ALA A 323 -21.74 7.03 -2.95
N GLU A 324 -22.19 5.94 -2.37
CA GLU A 324 -23.61 5.55 -2.34
C GLU A 324 -24.07 5.26 -0.92
N THR A 325 -25.31 5.60 -0.64
CA THR A 325 -25.91 5.43 0.70
C THR A 325 -26.71 4.14 0.83
N SER A 326 -26.77 3.30 -0.21
CA SER A 326 -27.48 2.01 -0.17
C SER A 326 -26.61 0.95 0.50
N ALA A 327 -27.21 0.14 1.38
CA ALA A 327 -26.57 -1.06 1.93
C ALA A 327 -26.79 -2.30 1.02
N ASP A 328 -27.69 -2.22 0.04
CA ASP A 328 -27.98 -3.31 -0.89
C ASP A 328 -26.93 -3.39 -2.01
N ILE A 329 -26.27 -4.54 -2.09
CA ILE A 329 -25.19 -4.81 -3.05
C ILE A 329 -25.68 -4.69 -4.50
N THR A 330 -26.89 -5.14 -4.80
CA THR A 330 -27.46 -5.09 -6.15
C THR A 330 -27.67 -3.64 -6.60
N THR A 331 -28.17 -2.80 -5.71
CA THR A 331 -28.33 -1.36 -5.95
C THR A 331 -26.99 -0.66 -6.16
N LEU A 332 -25.96 -1.01 -5.35
CA LEU A 332 -24.60 -0.47 -5.50
C LEU A 332 -23.98 -0.87 -6.86
N GLU A 333 -24.17 -2.12 -7.25
CA GLU A 333 -23.68 -2.66 -8.53
C GLU A 333 -24.34 -1.96 -9.71
N GLN A 334 -25.67 -1.82 -9.68
CA GLN A 334 -26.41 -1.14 -10.74
C GLN A 334 -25.97 0.33 -10.89
N SER A 335 -25.92 1.09 -9.78
CA SER A 335 -25.44 2.49 -9.79
C SER A 335 -24.02 2.60 -10.32
N GLY A 336 -23.15 1.66 -9.92
CA GLY A 336 -21.79 1.60 -10.41
C GLY A 336 -21.68 1.40 -11.91
N HIS A 337 -22.43 0.46 -12.46
CA HIS A 337 -22.50 0.20 -13.90
C HIS A 337 -23.03 1.41 -14.69
N GLU A 338 -24.10 2.05 -14.21
CA GLU A 338 -24.66 3.24 -14.84
C GLU A 338 -23.65 4.39 -14.90
N LYS A 339 -22.93 4.65 -13.80
CA LYS A 339 -21.89 5.68 -13.74
C LYS A 339 -20.68 5.35 -14.60
N LEU A 340 -20.24 4.09 -14.60
CA LEU A 340 -19.14 3.61 -15.44
C LEU A 340 -19.43 3.84 -16.92
N LEU A 341 -20.63 3.48 -17.38
CA LEU A 341 -21.05 3.66 -18.77
C LEU A 341 -21.25 5.12 -19.14
N SER A 342 -21.99 5.88 -18.30
CA SER A 342 -22.32 7.29 -18.59
C SER A 342 -21.11 8.22 -18.63
N LYS A 343 -20.03 7.85 -17.93
CA LYS A 343 -18.77 8.61 -17.87
C LYS A 343 -17.63 7.95 -18.65
N SER A 344 -17.88 6.83 -19.33
CA SER A 344 -16.91 6.07 -20.13
C SER A 344 -15.63 5.73 -19.35
N LEU A 345 -15.81 5.20 -18.13
CA LEU A 345 -14.70 4.80 -17.25
C LEU A 345 -14.24 3.37 -17.57
N ASP A 346 -13.00 3.05 -17.18
CA ASP A 346 -12.46 1.69 -17.27
C ASP A 346 -12.66 0.89 -16.00
N LEU A 347 -12.64 1.60 -14.86
CA LEU A 347 -12.86 1.07 -13.52
C LEU A 347 -13.65 2.09 -12.70
N ILE A 348 -14.48 1.61 -11.79
CA ILE A 348 -15.11 2.43 -10.76
C ILE A 348 -15.08 1.70 -9.42
N TYR A 349 -14.74 2.43 -8.36
CA TYR A 349 -14.97 1.98 -7.00
C TYR A 349 -16.23 2.63 -6.45
N VAL A 350 -17.20 1.82 -6.08
CA VAL A 350 -18.46 2.26 -5.46
C VAL A 350 -18.37 2.04 -3.97
N ASN A 351 -18.22 3.14 -3.23
CA ASN A 351 -18.08 3.13 -1.78
C ASN A 351 -19.44 3.19 -1.12
N ASN A 352 -19.71 2.26 -0.20
CA ASN A 352 -20.91 2.34 0.66
C ASN A 352 -20.66 3.32 1.81
N VAL A 353 -21.35 4.46 1.81
CA VAL A 353 -21.26 5.49 2.86
C VAL A 353 -22.49 5.52 3.77
N SER A 354 -23.30 4.46 3.78
CA SER A 354 -24.46 4.36 4.67
C SER A 354 -24.03 4.47 6.13
N GLY A 355 -24.74 5.30 6.90
CA GLY A 355 -24.46 5.54 8.33
C GLY A 355 -23.42 6.63 8.64
N GLY A 356 -22.80 7.28 7.65
CA GLY A 356 -21.90 8.43 7.87
C GLY A 356 -20.55 8.11 8.53
N ALA A 357 -20.30 6.86 8.92
CA ALA A 357 -19.13 6.42 9.68
C ALA A 357 -17.82 6.40 8.85
N ILE A 358 -17.91 6.46 7.53
CA ILE A 358 -16.77 6.28 6.61
C ILE A 358 -16.03 7.59 6.32
N PHE A 359 -16.70 8.74 6.51
CA PHE A 359 -16.05 10.03 6.30
C PHE A 359 -15.01 10.29 7.38
N GLY A 360 -13.72 10.34 6.98
CA GLY A 360 -12.59 10.49 7.90
C GLY A 360 -12.06 9.18 8.50
N SER A 361 -12.76 8.04 8.35
CA SER A 361 -12.30 6.72 8.75
C SER A 361 -11.08 6.28 7.92
N ASP A 362 -10.24 5.41 8.48
CA ASP A 362 -9.16 4.73 7.76
C ASP A 362 -9.64 3.45 7.06
N GLN A 363 -10.89 3.03 7.32
CA GLN A 363 -11.54 1.87 6.71
C GLN A 363 -12.46 2.27 5.56
N THR A 364 -12.75 1.31 4.68
CA THR A 364 -13.65 1.44 3.54
C THR A 364 -14.23 0.09 3.17
N GLN A 365 -15.42 0.07 2.54
CA GLN A 365 -16.04 -1.12 1.97
C GLN A 365 -16.83 -0.76 0.71
N GLY A 366 -16.98 -1.67 -0.24
CA GLY A 366 -17.71 -1.37 -1.47
C GLY A 366 -17.51 -2.40 -2.58
N LEU A 367 -17.64 -1.93 -3.83
CA LEU A 367 -17.47 -2.75 -5.03
C LEU A 367 -16.47 -2.09 -5.99
N ILE A 368 -15.60 -2.89 -6.60
CA ILE A 368 -14.83 -2.49 -7.78
C ILE A 368 -15.51 -3.11 -9.00
N ILE A 369 -15.83 -2.28 -9.99
CA ILE A 369 -16.52 -2.69 -11.20
C ILE A 369 -15.70 -2.24 -12.41
N ASP A 370 -15.51 -3.12 -13.37
CA ASP A 370 -14.80 -2.80 -14.60
C ASP A 370 -15.71 -2.70 -15.83
N ASN A 371 -15.15 -2.19 -16.92
CA ASN A 371 -15.86 -2.04 -18.20
C ASN A 371 -16.15 -3.37 -18.92
N GLN A 372 -15.69 -4.51 -18.40
CA GLN A 372 -16.04 -5.86 -18.83
C GLN A 372 -17.13 -6.50 -17.95
N LYS A 373 -17.73 -5.72 -17.05
CA LYS A 373 -18.75 -6.15 -16.06
C LYS A 373 -18.23 -7.10 -14.98
N LYS A 374 -16.93 -7.18 -14.76
CA LYS A 374 -16.37 -7.90 -13.61
C LYS A 374 -16.61 -7.09 -12.34
N VAL A 375 -17.14 -7.73 -11.33
CA VAL A 375 -17.42 -7.13 -10.02
C VAL A 375 -16.55 -7.81 -8.96
N ILE A 376 -15.84 -7.02 -8.17
CA ILE A 376 -15.05 -7.47 -7.02
C ILE A 376 -15.68 -6.85 -5.77
N GLN A 377 -16.14 -7.69 -4.86
CA GLN A 377 -16.60 -7.23 -3.55
C GLN A 377 -15.40 -6.92 -2.68
N VAL A 378 -15.40 -5.72 -2.11
CA VAL A 378 -14.38 -5.23 -1.18
C VAL A 378 -15.03 -5.25 0.21
N PRO A 379 -14.63 -6.18 1.11
CA PRO A 379 -15.09 -6.17 2.49
C PRO A 379 -14.59 -4.93 3.22
N GLU A 380 -14.92 -4.78 4.49
CA GLU A 380 -14.35 -3.69 5.30
C GLU A 380 -12.84 -3.90 5.46
N ILE A 381 -12.06 -3.04 4.82
CA ILE A 381 -10.59 -3.06 4.77
C ILE A 381 -10.02 -1.66 4.94
N SER A 382 -8.70 -1.57 5.17
CA SER A 382 -8.02 -0.27 5.19
C SER A 382 -8.00 0.38 3.80
N LYS A 383 -7.92 1.71 3.76
CA LYS A 383 -7.75 2.48 2.52
C LYS A 383 -6.44 2.16 1.81
N ASP A 384 -5.41 1.77 2.56
CA ASP A 384 -4.13 1.31 2.00
C ASP A 384 -4.31 -0.02 1.25
N THR A 385 -4.98 -1.00 1.87
CA THR A 385 -5.31 -2.29 1.22
C THR A 385 -6.19 -2.10 -0.03
N LEU A 386 -7.21 -1.23 0.04
CA LEU A 386 -8.00 -0.90 -1.14
C LEU A 386 -7.14 -0.30 -2.25
N SER A 387 -6.18 0.56 -1.90
CA SER A 387 -5.30 1.20 -2.89
C SER A 387 -4.48 0.16 -3.65
N ASP A 388 -3.93 -0.85 -2.97
CA ASP A 388 -3.22 -1.95 -3.63
C ASP A 388 -4.13 -2.75 -4.56
N ILE A 389 -5.34 -3.14 -4.09
CA ILE A 389 -6.31 -3.87 -4.92
C ILE A 389 -6.71 -3.09 -6.18
N LEU A 390 -6.96 -1.78 -6.04
CA LEU A 390 -7.29 -0.92 -7.19
C LEU A 390 -6.13 -0.79 -8.17
N LEU A 391 -4.91 -0.65 -7.67
CA LEU A 391 -3.72 -0.57 -8.51
C LEU A 391 -3.43 -1.90 -9.22
N ASP A 392 -3.73 -3.05 -8.61
CA ASP A 392 -3.65 -4.36 -9.28
C ASP A 392 -4.62 -4.44 -10.48
N GLN A 393 -5.86 -3.97 -10.31
CA GLN A 393 -6.81 -3.89 -11.41
C GLN A 393 -6.35 -2.88 -12.49
N LEU A 394 -5.74 -1.75 -12.08
CA LEU A 394 -5.19 -0.76 -13.01
C LEU A 394 -4.04 -1.36 -13.83
N VAL A 395 -3.07 -2.03 -13.18
CA VAL A 395 -1.93 -2.68 -13.85
C VAL A 395 -2.41 -3.69 -14.87
N SER A 396 -3.41 -4.52 -14.54
CA SER A 396 -3.97 -5.50 -15.48
C SER A 396 -4.56 -4.90 -16.75
N LYS A 397 -4.89 -3.59 -16.73
CA LYS A 397 -5.46 -2.85 -17.87
C LYS A 397 -4.41 -2.00 -18.61
N LEU A 398 -3.31 -1.67 -17.96
CA LEU A 398 -2.20 -0.90 -18.57
C LEU A 398 -1.28 -1.77 -19.45
N GLY A 399 -1.36 -3.09 -19.33
CA GLY A 399 -0.61 -4.06 -20.13
C GLY A 399 0.78 -4.28 -19.59
#